data_16af0c8983c3cb8553f3ad13a9b90cab
#
_entry.id   16af0c8983c3cb8553f3ad13a9b90cab
#
_cell.length_a   1.000
_cell.length_b   1.000
_cell.length_c   1.000
_cell.angle_alpha   90.00
_cell.angle_beta   90.00
_cell.angle_gamma   90.00
#
_symmetry.space_group_name_H-M   'P 1'
#
loop_
_entity.id
_entity.type
_entity.pdbx_description
1 polymer ?
#
loop_
_entity_poly.entity_id
_entity_poly.type
_entity_poly.pdbx_seq_one_letter_code
_entity_poly.pdbx_strand_id
1 'polypeptide(L)'
;VRFFATAAKGTEPALRDELRELRLPGVRADRGGVHFEGDVGHAARACVWSRVAARVLLEVTRFEARDGEALYEGVRAQDWTVWVTPQTTLAVRATCRSSQLTHSQFVAQKTKDAIVDLLRDRLGDRPSVDRDDPDVGVTVHLAKDQATVYLDVGGLSLHARGWRALAAEAPLRETLAAAILRLSGWDRERPLVDPMCGAGTLAIEGATWARKLAPGLGHARFGFERWASHDDVERRAMAELRASARAQALPAGPPVFASDVSPNVLALAQRNARAAGVELVLERKDVRDLGTTHPPGFVVTNPPYGERLDGDFALYDGMARAFKLLHGHTVAILAGTPAIETAMRRRPDRYWQLYNGPIECRLVVYSIE
;
A
#
# COMPACT_ATOMS: atom_id res chain seq x y z
N VAL A 1 -1.19 14.47 -17.87
CA VAL A 1 -1.99 14.80 -16.68
C VAL A 1 -1.21 14.48 -15.39
N ARG A 2 -1.68 14.93 -14.23
CA ARG A 2 -1.02 14.71 -12.94
C ARG A 2 -1.74 13.63 -12.15
N PHE A 3 -0.94 12.78 -11.50
CA PHE A 3 -1.41 11.74 -10.61
C PHE A 3 -0.78 11.86 -9.23
N PHE A 4 -1.45 11.30 -8.23
CA PHE A 4 -0.97 11.20 -6.87
C PHE A 4 -1.13 9.76 -6.36
N ALA A 5 -0.02 9.07 -6.15
CA ALA A 5 -0.01 7.76 -5.50
C ALA A 5 0.09 7.95 -3.99
N THR A 6 -0.92 7.51 -3.24
CA THR A 6 -0.94 7.66 -1.78
C THR A 6 -0.07 6.61 -1.11
N ALA A 7 0.58 6.98 -0.02
CA ALA A 7 1.43 6.10 0.79
C ALA A 7 1.11 6.19 2.28
N ALA A 8 1.44 5.16 3.04
CA ALA A 8 1.46 5.27 4.49
C ALA A 8 2.53 6.29 4.90
N LYS A 9 2.25 7.05 5.96
CA LYS A 9 3.17 8.07 6.46
C LYS A 9 4.55 7.46 6.77
N GLY A 10 5.59 8.06 6.22
CA GLY A 10 6.99 7.63 6.34
C GLY A 10 7.43 6.66 5.24
N THR A 11 6.52 6.12 4.41
CA THR A 11 6.86 5.23 3.30
C THR A 11 6.98 5.94 1.95
N GLU A 12 6.82 7.26 1.93
CA GLU A 12 6.91 8.08 0.72
C GLU A 12 8.25 7.91 -0.03
N PRO A 13 9.42 7.78 0.65
CA PRO A 13 10.68 7.50 -0.04
C PRO A 13 10.68 6.16 -0.77
N ALA A 14 10.14 5.10 -0.14
CA ALA A 14 10.04 3.78 -0.76
C ALA A 14 9.12 3.80 -2.00
N LEU A 15 7.98 4.50 -1.92
CA LEU A 15 7.08 4.67 -3.05
C LEU A 15 7.73 5.50 -4.17
N ARG A 16 8.40 6.60 -3.84
CA ARG A 16 9.11 7.41 -4.83
C ARG A 16 10.10 6.59 -5.65
N ASP A 17 10.91 5.79 -4.96
CA ASP A 17 11.95 4.99 -5.61
C ASP A 17 11.32 3.87 -6.45
N GLU A 18 10.22 3.27 -5.97
CA GLU A 18 9.43 2.30 -6.74
C GLU A 18 8.86 2.90 -8.03
N LEU A 19 8.21 4.09 -7.96
CA LEU A 19 7.64 4.72 -9.15
C LEU A 19 8.71 5.15 -10.17
N ARG A 20 9.92 5.50 -9.71
CA ARG A 20 11.09 5.73 -10.59
C ARG A 20 11.55 4.44 -11.27
N GLU A 21 11.63 3.32 -10.54
CA GLU A 21 11.93 2.01 -11.11
C GLU A 21 10.89 1.61 -12.18
N LEU A 22 9.62 1.96 -11.96
CA LEU A 22 8.54 1.78 -12.94
C LEU A 22 8.63 2.76 -14.12
N ARG A 23 9.63 3.66 -14.14
CA ARG A 23 9.87 4.67 -15.19
C ARG A 23 8.69 5.61 -15.40
N LEU A 24 7.99 5.97 -14.33
CA LEU A 24 6.93 6.98 -14.42
C LEU A 24 7.55 8.38 -14.51
N PRO A 25 7.00 9.27 -15.34
CA PRO A 25 7.52 10.63 -15.49
C PRO A 25 7.19 11.51 -14.27
N GLY A 26 7.98 12.55 -14.02
CA GLY A 26 7.67 13.61 -13.07
C GLY A 26 7.58 13.17 -11.60
N VAL A 27 8.21 12.05 -11.23
CA VAL A 27 8.11 11.45 -9.88
C VAL A 27 8.69 12.38 -8.81
N ARG A 28 7.84 12.86 -7.90
CA ARG A 28 8.18 13.77 -6.81
C ARG A 28 7.44 13.40 -5.53
N ALA A 29 8.19 13.11 -4.46
CA ALA A 29 7.59 12.83 -3.16
C ALA A 29 6.93 14.08 -2.57
N ASP A 30 5.80 13.86 -1.90
CA ASP A 30 5.07 14.84 -1.12
C ASP A 30 4.51 14.18 0.13
N ARG A 31 3.89 14.95 1.01
CA ARG A 31 3.30 14.44 2.23
C ARG A 31 2.14 13.49 1.94
N GLY A 32 2.25 12.25 2.43
CA GLY A 32 1.23 11.21 2.29
C GLY A 32 1.22 10.51 0.93
N GLY A 33 2.23 10.77 0.07
CA GLY A 33 2.34 10.09 -1.21
C GLY A 33 3.38 10.65 -2.16
N VAL A 34 3.19 10.36 -3.43
CA VAL A 34 4.14 10.70 -4.49
C VAL A 34 3.35 11.16 -5.72
N HIS A 35 3.67 12.35 -6.22
CA HIS A 35 3.18 12.82 -7.51
C HIS A 35 3.94 12.17 -8.65
N PHE A 36 3.26 11.93 -9.74
CA PHE A 36 3.85 11.60 -11.03
C PHE A 36 2.97 12.14 -12.17
N GLU A 37 3.51 12.14 -13.37
CA GLU A 37 2.84 12.66 -14.56
C GLU A 37 2.65 11.54 -15.60
N GLY A 38 1.84 11.78 -16.62
CA GLY A 38 1.64 10.87 -17.72
C GLY A 38 0.21 10.79 -18.21
N ASP A 39 -0.14 9.64 -18.77
CA ASP A 39 -1.47 9.25 -19.24
C ASP A 39 -2.06 8.11 -18.38
N VAL A 40 -3.24 7.63 -18.76
CA VAL A 40 -3.93 6.51 -18.09
C VAL A 40 -3.08 5.24 -18.12
N GLY A 41 -2.29 5.01 -19.19
CA GLY A 41 -1.37 3.86 -19.27
C GLY A 41 -0.27 3.87 -18.20
N HIS A 42 0.26 5.05 -17.86
CA HIS A 42 1.21 5.21 -16.74
C HIS A 42 0.54 4.91 -15.40
N ALA A 43 -0.70 5.39 -15.20
CA ALA A 43 -1.46 5.10 -13.99
C ALA A 43 -1.85 3.62 -13.89
N ALA A 44 -2.24 2.99 -14.99
CA ALA A 44 -2.49 1.55 -15.07
C ALA A 44 -1.25 0.74 -14.68
N ARG A 45 -0.06 1.14 -15.19
CA ARG A 45 1.22 0.53 -14.81
C ARG A 45 1.48 0.66 -13.30
N ALA A 46 1.22 1.84 -12.71
CA ALA A 46 1.32 2.03 -11.27
C ALA A 46 0.36 1.10 -10.50
N CYS A 47 -0.91 0.99 -10.93
CA CYS A 47 -1.90 0.09 -10.31
C CYS A 47 -1.50 -1.39 -10.40
N VAL A 48 -0.92 -1.82 -11.53
CA VAL A 48 -0.51 -3.22 -11.73
C VAL A 48 0.76 -3.56 -10.96
N TRP A 49 1.74 -2.67 -10.92
CA TRP A 49 3.08 -3.00 -10.45
C TRP A 49 3.47 -2.43 -9.09
N SER A 50 2.85 -1.34 -8.64
CA SER A 50 3.21 -0.76 -7.35
C SER A 50 2.79 -1.66 -6.19
N ARG A 51 3.75 -1.96 -5.32
CA ARG A 51 3.56 -2.68 -4.06
C ARG A 51 3.31 -1.74 -2.89
N VAL A 52 3.84 -0.52 -2.98
CA VAL A 52 3.83 0.45 -1.89
C VAL A 52 2.64 1.40 -1.96
N ALA A 53 2.17 1.75 -3.16
CA ALA A 53 1.02 2.62 -3.33
C ALA A 53 -0.25 2.02 -2.70
N ALA A 54 -0.96 2.80 -1.90
CA ALA A 54 -2.25 2.41 -1.35
C ALA A 54 -3.40 2.72 -2.31
N ARG A 55 -3.32 3.85 -3.03
CA ARG A 55 -4.22 4.28 -4.10
C ARG A 55 -3.43 5.03 -5.17
N VAL A 56 -3.97 5.05 -6.39
CA VAL A 56 -3.51 5.90 -7.48
C VAL A 56 -4.66 6.83 -7.85
N LEU A 57 -4.44 8.13 -7.75
CA LEU A 57 -5.45 9.17 -7.91
C LEU A 57 -5.09 10.06 -9.12
N LEU A 58 -6.05 10.31 -10.01
CA LEU A 58 -5.94 11.28 -11.11
C LEU A 58 -6.40 12.65 -10.60
N GLU A 59 -5.56 13.67 -10.67
CA GLU A 59 -5.95 15.06 -10.37
C GLU A 59 -6.83 15.62 -11.48
N VAL A 60 -8.10 15.85 -11.16
CA VAL A 60 -9.09 16.42 -12.09
C VAL A 60 -9.00 17.94 -12.11
N THR A 61 -9.04 18.54 -10.91
CA THR A 61 -9.05 20.01 -10.78
C THR A 61 -8.53 20.43 -9.40
N ARG A 62 -8.09 21.70 -9.34
CA ARG A 62 -7.67 22.33 -8.09
C ARG A 62 -8.11 23.79 -8.09
N PHE A 63 -8.79 24.21 -7.02
CA PHE A 63 -9.34 25.56 -6.87
C PHE A 63 -9.47 25.95 -5.38
N GLU A 64 -9.66 27.23 -5.11
CA GLU A 64 -9.92 27.74 -3.79
C GLU A 64 -11.39 27.49 -3.39
N ALA A 65 -11.62 26.95 -2.17
CA ALA A 65 -12.95 26.65 -1.65
C ALA A 65 -13.00 26.99 -0.16
N ARG A 66 -13.35 28.22 0.15
CA ARG A 66 -13.51 28.71 1.54
C ARG A 66 -14.87 28.36 2.13
N ASP A 67 -15.87 28.15 1.30
CA ASP A 67 -17.24 27.83 1.69
C ASP A 67 -17.84 26.75 0.77
N GLY A 68 -19.08 26.36 1.08
CA GLY A 68 -19.77 25.32 0.33
C GLY A 68 -20.17 25.74 -1.07
N GLU A 69 -20.38 27.03 -1.33
CA GLU A 69 -20.75 27.54 -2.67
C GLU A 69 -19.55 27.50 -3.59
N ALA A 70 -18.40 28.04 -3.17
CA ALA A 70 -17.14 27.97 -3.91
C ALA A 70 -16.74 26.53 -4.21
N LEU A 71 -16.94 25.60 -3.27
CA LEU A 71 -16.70 24.17 -3.48
C LEU A 71 -17.63 23.61 -4.56
N TYR A 72 -18.93 23.90 -4.48
CA TYR A 72 -19.94 23.42 -5.42
C TYR A 72 -19.65 23.91 -6.86
N GLU A 73 -19.44 25.20 -7.03
CA GLU A 73 -19.16 25.80 -8.34
C GLU A 73 -17.83 25.30 -8.94
N GLY A 74 -16.79 25.19 -8.14
CA GLY A 74 -15.49 24.69 -8.61
C GLY A 74 -15.54 23.23 -9.06
N VAL A 75 -16.34 22.38 -8.40
CA VAL A 75 -16.57 20.99 -8.83
C VAL A 75 -17.45 20.97 -10.08
N ARG A 76 -18.52 21.74 -10.11
CA ARG A 76 -19.47 21.80 -11.23
C ARG A 76 -18.84 22.34 -12.52
N ALA A 77 -17.78 23.15 -12.42
CA ALA A 77 -17.04 23.67 -13.58
C ALA A 77 -16.35 22.58 -14.43
N GLN A 78 -16.21 21.36 -13.91
CA GLN A 78 -15.59 20.24 -14.62
C GLN A 78 -16.61 19.46 -15.43
N ASP A 79 -16.18 18.92 -16.58
CA ASP A 79 -17.03 18.03 -17.36
C ASP A 79 -17.00 16.60 -16.83
N TRP A 80 -17.89 16.29 -15.91
CA TRP A 80 -18.00 14.97 -15.30
C TRP A 80 -18.53 13.89 -16.23
N THR A 81 -19.16 14.27 -17.39
CA THR A 81 -19.69 13.28 -18.34
C THR A 81 -18.60 12.43 -19.01
N VAL A 82 -17.34 12.88 -18.93
CA VAL A 82 -16.18 12.12 -19.40
C VAL A 82 -15.99 10.82 -18.60
N TRP A 83 -16.34 10.81 -17.32
CA TRP A 83 -16.08 9.66 -16.44
C TRP A 83 -17.35 9.00 -15.92
N VAL A 84 -18.43 9.78 -15.74
CA VAL A 84 -19.65 9.36 -15.05
C VAL A 84 -20.83 9.43 -15.99
N THR A 85 -21.64 8.35 -16.02
CA THR A 85 -22.94 8.31 -16.70
C THR A 85 -24.05 8.04 -15.70
N PRO A 86 -25.32 8.22 -16.07
CA PRO A 86 -26.45 7.83 -15.20
C PRO A 86 -26.46 6.36 -14.80
N GLN A 87 -25.83 5.47 -15.60
CA GLN A 87 -25.77 4.04 -15.38
C GLN A 87 -24.63 3.62 -14.44
N THR A 88 -23.65 4.48 -14.22
CA THR A 88 -22.53 4.21 -13.30
C THR A 88 -22.88 4.53 -11.85
N THR A 89 -22.17 3.93 -10.91
CA THR A 89 -22.28 4.25 -9.49
C THR A 89 -21.17 5.21 -9.06
N LEU A 90 -21.50 6.11 -8.13
CA LEU A 90 -20.60 7.16 -7.66
C LEU A 90 -20.41 7.08 -6.14
N ALA A 91 -19.17 7.26 -5.67
CA ALA A 91 -18.92 7.58 -4.26
C ALA A 91 -17.94 8.75 -4.13
N VAL A 92 -18.19 9.62 -3.16
CA VAL A 92 -17.32 10.75 -2.85
C VAL A 92 -16.81 10.62 -1.42
N ARG A 93 -15.49 10.78 -1.26
CA ARG A 93 -14.81 10.86 0.03
C ARG A 93 -14.09 12.20 0.14
N ALA A 94 -13.97 12.74 1.33
CA ALA A 94 -13.25 13.98 1.55
C ALA A 94 -12.37 13.92 2.79
N THR A 95 -11.30 14.70 2.76
CA THR A 95 -10.46 14.99 3.92
C THR A 95 -10.26 16.49 4.01
N CYS A 96 -10.40 17.05 5.23
CA CYS A 96 -10.25 18.47 5.49
C CYS A 96 -9.10 18.71 6.47
N ARG A 97 -8.26 19.70 6.15
CA ARG A 97 -7.14 20.06 7.02
C ARG A 97 -6.85 21.57 6.96
N SER A 98 -6.81 22.21 8.13
CA SER A 98 -6.45 23.64 8.25
C SER A 98 -7.23 24.52 7.25
N SER A 99 -8.53 24.30 7.12
CA SER A 99 -9.43 24.98 6.18
C SER A 99 -10.69 25.48 6.92
N GLN A 100 -11.40 26.44 6.34
CA GLN A 100 -12.65 26.95 6.91
C GLN A 100 -13.74 25.86 6.90
N LEU A 101 -13.82 25.07 5.84
CA LEU A 101 -14.65 23.87 5.81
C LEU A 101 -13.92 22.74 6.53
N THR A 102 -14.35 22.42 7.74
CA THR A 102 -13.73 21.41 8.61
C THR A 102 -14.43 20.05 8.56
N HIS A 103 -15.69 20.01 8.10
CA HIS A 103 -16.54 18.83 8.15
C HIS A 103 -16.42 18.01 6.84
N SER A 104 -15.63 16.95 6.84
CA SER A 104 -15.36 16.14 5.64
C SER A 104 -16.60 15.52 5.01
N GLN A 105 -17.60 15.11 5.82
CA GLN A 105 -18.85 14.57 5.29
C GLN A 105 -19.65 15.62 4.53
N PHE A 106 -19.69 16.87 5.01
CA PHE A 106 -20.32 17.99 4.30
C PHE A 106 -19.62 18.24 2.96
N VAL A 107 -18.28 18.28 2.95
CA VAL A 107 -17.47 18.47 1.72
C VAL A 107 -17.75 17.35 0.72
N ALA A 108 -17.79 16.09 1.16
CA ALA A 108 -18.11 14.96 0.32
C ALA A 108 -19.52 15.03 -0.27
N GLN A 109 -20.52 15.39 0.57
CA GLN A 109 -21.92 15.53 0.15
C GLN A 109 -22.07 16.67 -0.87
N LYS A 110 -21.52 17.85 -0.59
CA LYS A 110 -21.60 19.01 -1.48
C LYS A 110 -20.93 18.76 -2.83
N THR A 111 -19.78 18.07 -2.82
CA THR A 111 -19.09 17.62 -4.05
C THR A 111 -19.95 16.64 -4.84
N LYS A 112 -20.56 15.66 -4.18
CA LYS A 112 -21.47 14.72 -4.81
C LYS A 112 -22.66 15.45 -5.45
N ASP A 113 -23.27 16.39 -4.73
CA ASP A 113 -24.43 17.14 -5.22
C ASP A 113 -24.07 17.94 -6.48
N ALA A 114 -22.90 18.60 -6.51
CA ALA A 114 -22.42 19.32 -7.70
C ALA A 114 -22.26 18.42 -8.93
N ILE A 115 -21.72 17.21 -8.76
CA ILE A 115 -21.55 16.22 -9.84
C ILE A 115 -22.93 15.74 -10.33
N VAL A 116 -23.79 15.33 -9.40
CA VAL A 116 -25.13 14.79 -9.69
C VAL A 116 -26.02 15.82 -10.39
N ASP A 117 -26.01 17.06 -9.93
CA ASP A 117 -26.81 18.14 -10.55
C ASP A 117 -26.33 18.46 -11.97
N LEU A 118 -25.00 18.50 -12.19
CA LEU A 118 -24.47 18.68 -13.54
C LEU A 118 -24.91 17.55 -14.51
N LEU A 119 -24.82 16.30 -14.05
CA LEU A 119 -25.20 15.15 -14.87
C LEU A 119 -26.71 15.16 -15.16
N ARG A 120 -27.53 15.48 -14.18
CA ARG A 120 -28.99 15.62 -14.37
C ARG A 120 -29.31 16.71 -15.39
N ASP A 121 -28.64 17.86 -15.30
CA ASP A 121 -28.88 18.99 -16.22
C ASP A 121 -28.42 18.68 -17.66
N ARG A 122 -27.34 17.92 -17.81
CA ARG A 122 -26.77 17.60 -19.15
C ARG A 122 -27.35 16.34 -19.78
N LEU A 123 -27.61 15.31 -18.96
CA LEU A 123 -28.00 13.97 -19.44
C LEU A 123 -29.44 13.59 -19.07
N GLY A 124 -30.15 14.44 -18.32
CA GLY A 124 -31.55 14.21 -17.89
C GLY A 124 -31.73 13.23 -16.74
N ASP A 125 -30.67 12.57 -16.29
CA ASP A 125 -30.73 11.57 -15.23
C ASP A 125 -29.47 11.64 -14.36
N ARG A 126 -29.43 10.90 -13.26
CA ARG A 126 -28.35 10.94 -12.26
C ARG A 126 -27.79 9.55 -11.94
N PRO A 127 -26.48 9.44 -11.60
CA PRO A 127 -25.86 8.21 -11.14
C PRO A 127 -26.42 7.79 -9.78
N SER A 128 -26.44 6.50 -9.50
CA SER A 128 -26.69 5.97 -8.18
C SER A 128 -25.43 6.04 -7.29
N VAL A 129 -25.62 5.84 -5.99
CA VAL A 129 -24.51 5.87 -5.01
C VAL A 129 -24.23 4.44 -4.55
N ASP A 130 -22.97 4.01 -4.72
CA ASP A 130 -22.41 2.81 -4.07
C ASP A 130 -21.16 3.22 -3.28
N ARG A 131 -21.15 2.99 -1.96
CA ARG A 131 -20.05 3.39 -1.08
C ARG A 131 -18.97 2.33 -0.97
N ASP A 132 -19.30 1.10 -1.27
CA ASP A 132 -18.43 -0.06 -1.06
C ASP A 132 -17.63 -0.39 -2.31
N ASP A 133 -18.27 -0.47 -3.48
CA ASP A 133 -17.64 -0.74 -4.78
C ASP A 133 -18.15 0.21 -5.88
N PRO A 134 -17.89 1.53 -5.79
CA PRO A 134 -18.34 2.49 -6.79
C PRO A 134 -17.60 2.28 -8.12
N ASP A 135 -18.29 2.51 -9.24
CA ASP A 135 -17.67 2.57 -10.55
C ASP A 135 -16.74 3.78 -10.66
N VAL A 136 -17.17 4.91 -10.09
CA VAL A 136 -16.35 6.13 -10.06
C VAL A 136 -16.17 6.62 -8.62
N GLY A 137 -14.97 6.43 -8.09
CA GLY A 137 -14.56 6.95 -6.81
C GLY A 137 -13.98 8.37 -6.93
N VAL A 138 -14.57 9.34 -6.23
CA VAL A 138 -14.05 10.71 -6.15
C VAL A 138 -13.47 10.95 -4.76
N THR A 139 -12.30 11.57 -4.72
CA THR A 139 -11.66 11.99 -3.47
C THR A 139 -11.38 13.49 -3.50
N VAL A 140 -11.84 14.20 -2.48
CA VAL A 140 -11.54 15.63 -2.30
C VAL A 140 -10.54 15.78 -1.15
N HIS A 141 -9.43 16.42 -1.46
CA HIS A 141 -8.48 16.85 -0.44
C HIS A 141 -8.55 18.36 -0.29
N LEU A 142 -9.12 18.83 0.82
CA LEU A 142 -9.24 20.24 1.14
C LEU A 142 -8.19 20.60 2.20
N ALA A 143 -7.21 21.41 1.81
CA ALA A 143 -6.13 21.84 2.69
C ALA A 143 -5.83 23.32 2.49
N LYS A 144 -5.84 24.10 3.57
CA LYS A 144 -5.62 25.56 3.54
C LYS A 144 -6.54 26.26 2.53
N ASP A 145 -7.80 25.90 2.55
CA ASP A 145 -8.87 26.38 1.64
C ASP A 145 -8.63 26.09 0.15
N GLN A 146 -7.65 25.22 -0.19
CA GLN A 146 -7.45 24.70 -1.54
C GLN A 146 -8.07 23.32 -1.65
N ALA A 147 -9.09 23.17 -2.48
CA ALA A 147 -9.69 21.90 -2.84
C ALA A 147 -8.92 21.30 -4.04
N THR A 148 -8.46 20.07 -3.88
CA THR A 148 -7.98 19.25 -4.99
C THR A 148 -8.91 18.06 -5.12
N VAL A 149 -9.49 17.90 -6.31
CA VAL A 149 -10.46 16.85 -6.62
C VAL A 149 -9.77 15.78 -7.46
N TYR A 150 -9.88 14.54 -7.02
CA TYR A 150 -9.25 13.38 -7.65
C TYR A 150 -10.28 12.33 -8.03
N LEU A 151 -9.98 11.59 -9.11
CA LEU A 151 -10.61 10.30 -9.43
C LEU A 151 -9.70 9.16 -8.97
N ASP A 152 -10.29 8.13 -8.35
CA ASP A 152 -9.57 6.94 -7.93
C ASP A 152 -9.38 5.99 -9.13
N VAL A 153 -8.16 5.97 -9.67
CA VAL A 153 -7.78 5.12 -10.80
C VAL A 153 -7.85 3.64 -10.42
N GLY A 154 -7.41 3.32 -9.19
CA GLY A 154 -7.42 1.95 -8.67
C GLY A 154 -8.81 1.41 -8.34
N GLY A 155 -9.73 2.29 -7.92
CA GLY A 155 -11.07 1.95 -7.42
C GLY A 155 -11.02 1.35 -6.02
N LEU A 156 -10.56 0.12 -5.87
CA LEU A 156 -10.30 -0.52 -4.59
C LEU A 156 -8.89 -0.17 -4.07
N SER A 157 -8.70 -0.33 -2.77
CA SER A 157 -7.39 -0.12 -2.18
C SER A 157 -6.38 -1.17 -2.66
N LEU A 158 -5.22 -0.73 -3.16
CA LEU A 158 -4.22 -1.62 -3.74
C LEU A 158 -3.56 -2.58 -2.73
N HIS A 159 -3.73 -2.36 -1.41
CA HIS A 159 -3.26 -3.33 -0.43
C HIS A 159 -4.05 -4.65 -0.46
N ALA A 160 -5.29 -4.64 -0.95
CA ALA A 160 -6.11 -5.85 -1.07
C ALA A 160 -5.63 -6.70 -2.26
N ARG A 161 -4.56 -7.50 -2.07
CA ARG A 161 -3.93 -8.32 -3.13
C ARG A 161 -4.77 -9.51 -3.58
N GLY A 162 -5.88 -9.80 -2.91
CA GLY A 162 -6.75 -10.94 -3.22
C GLY A 162 -6.32 -12.28 -2.61
N TRP A 163 -5.14 -12.39 -2.04
CA TRP A 163 -4.66 -13.65 -1.45
C TRP A 163 -4.99 -13.83 0.05
N ARG A 164 -5.38 -12.77 0.75
CA ARG A 164 -5.73 -12.87 2.18
C ARG A 164 -7.10 -13.49 2.36
N ALA A 165 -7.15 -14.75 2.76
CA ALA A 165 -8.41 -15.50 2.91
C ALA A 165 -9.22 -15.11 4.15
N LEU A 166 -8.55 -14.71 5.25
CA LEU A 166 -9.16 -14.30 6.51
C LEU A 166 -8.34 -13.17 7.14
N ALA A 167 -9.01 -12.19 7.73
CA ALA A 167 -8.35 -11.15 8.50
C ALA A 167 -7.88 -11.73 9.84
N ALA A 168 -6.57 -11.71 10.08
CA ALA A 168 -6.05 -11.79 11.44
C ALA A 168 -6.39 -10.49 12.18
N GLU A 169 -6.45 -10.49 13.50
CA GLU A 169 -6.61 -9.26 14.27
C GLU A 169 -5.47 -8.28 13.95
N ALA A 170 -5.81 -7.08 13.42
CA ALA A 170 -4.90 -5.99 13.08
C ALA A 170 -3.64 -6.43 12.30
N PRO A 171 -3.78 -7.03 11.10
CA PRO A 171 -2.64 -7.48 10.32
C PRO A 171 -1.84 -6.31 9.76
N LEU A 172 -0.52 -6.52 9.58
CA LEU A 172 0.31 -5.61 8.80
C LEU A 172 -0.29 -5.47 7.38
N ARG A 173 -0.48 -4.24 6.89
CA ARG A 173 -0.94 -4.03 5.51
C ARG A 173 0.15 -4.43 4.52
N GLU A 174 -0.23 -5.03 3.42
CA GLU A 174 0.67 -5.50 2.36
C GLU A 174 1.54 -4.37 1.80
N THR A 175 0.98 -3.17 1.64
CA THR A 175 1.73 -1.99 1.17
C THR A 175 2.78 -1.52 2.17
N LEU A 176 2.52 -1.64 3.47
CA LEU A 176 3.51 -1.33 4.50
C LEU A 176 4.59 -2.43 4.56
N ALA A 177 4.22 -3.70 4.44
CA ALA A 177 5.17 -4.81 4.36
C ALA A 177 6.13 -4.64 3.16
N ALA A 178 5.60 -4.28 1.98
CA ALA A 178 6.40 -4.00 0.80
C ALA A 178 7.36 -2.81 1.01
N ALA A 179 6.89 -1.74 1.67
CA ALA A 179 7.74 -0.60 2.01
C ALA A 179 8.87 -0.98 2.98
N ILE A 180 8.57 -1.79 4.00
CA ILE A 180 9.56 -2.32 4.95
C ILE A 180 10.64 -3.13 4.23
N LEU A 181 10.25 -4.04 3.35
CA LEU A 181 11.18 -4.84 2.55
C LEU A 181 12.08 -3.96 1.66
N ARG A 182 11.54 -2.92 1.03
CA ARG A 182 12.34 -1.96 0.25
C ARG A 182 13.32 -1.17 1.13
N LEU A 183 12.85 -0.62 2.22
CA LEU A 183 13.65 0.19 3.13
C LEU A 183 14.72 -0.65 3.86
N SER A 184 14.48 -1.95 4.10
CA SER A 184 15.48 -2.85 4.64
C SER A 184 16.70 -3.01 3.72
N GLY A 185 16.53 -2.72 2.42
CA GLY A 185 17.56 -2.90 1.40
C GLY A 185 17.67 -4.33 0.90
N TRP A 186 16.64 -5.18 1.12
CA TRP A 186 16.65 -6.54 0.60
C TRP A 186 16.77 -6.55 -0.93
N ASP A 187 17.76 -7.33 -1.41
CA ASP A 187 18.13 -7.40 -2.82
C ASP A 187 17.25 -8.36 -3.67
N ARG A 188 16.41 -9.18 -3.03
CA ARG A 188 15.56 -10.21 -3.66
C ARG A 188 16.36 -11.38 -4.26
N GLU A 189 17.63 -11.49 -3.95
CA GLU A 189 18.56 -12.55 -4.41
C GLU A 189 18.97 -13.43 -3.24
N ARG A 190 19.29 -12.84 -2.09
CA ARG A 190 19.62 -13.55 -0.86
C ARG A 190 18.38 -14.00 -0.11
N PRO A 191 18.50 -15.05 0.72
CA PRO A 191 17.40 -15.53 1.55
C PRO A 191 16.73 -14.42 2.38
N LEU A 192 15.41 -14.51 2.54
CA LEU A 192 14.62 -13.70 3.43
C LEU A 192 14.13 -14.56 4.60
N VAL A 193 14.24 -14.05 5.82
CA VAL A 193 13.77 -14.72 7.04
C VAL A 193 12.81 -13.80 7.79
N ASP A 194 11.60 -14.27 8.07
CA ASP A 194 10.64 -13.61 8.96
C ASP A 194 10.36 -14.51 10.18
N PRO A 195 11.07 -14.31 11.30
CA PRO A 195 11.02 -15.21 12.46
C PRO A 195 9.80 -15.00 13.36
N MET A 196 8.91 -14.06 13.03
CA MET A 196 7.65 -13.78 13.74
C MET A 196 6.55 -13.45 12.72
N CYS A 197 6.36 -14.40 11.78
CA CYS A 197 5.66 -14.12 10.53
C CYS A 197 4.14 -13.91 10.68
N GLY A 198 3.53 -14.34 11.77
CA GLY A 198 2.09 -14.29 11.93
C GLY A 198 1.38 -14.92 10.72
N ALA A 199 0.46 -14.19 10.09
CA ALA A 199 -0.25 -14.64 8.89
C ALA A 199 0.60 -14.62 7.60
N GLY A 200 1.90 -14.33 7.69
CA GLY A 200 2.86 -14.42 6.59
C GLY A 200 2.98 -13.18 5.72
N THR A 201 2.50 -12.00 6.14
CA THR A 201 2.40 -10.84 5.24
C THR A 201 3.76 -10.39 4.70
N LEU A 202 4.79 -10.21 5.54
CA LEU A 202 6.14 -9.84 5.10
C LEU A 202 6.74 -10.92 4.19
N ALA A 203 6.67 -12.18 4.61
CA ALA A 203 7.21 -13.31 3.87
C ALA A 203 6.56 -13.46 2.48
N ILE A 204 5.23 -13.34 2.40
CA ILE A 204 4.47 -13.44 1.13
C ILE A 204 4.79 -12.26 0.20
N GLU A 205 4.79 -11.02 0.72
CA GLU A 205 5.18 -9.85 -0.09
C GLU A 205 6.62 -9.98 -0.59
N GLY A 206 7.53 -10.51 0.23
CA GLY A 206 8.90 -10.82 -0.18
C GLY A 206 8.95 -11.85 -1.30
N ALA A 207 8.34 -13.01 -1.10
CA ALA A 207 8.33 -14.09 -2.09
C ALA A 207 7.70 -13.67 -3.43
N THR A 208 6.57 -12.94 -3.38
CA THR A 208 5.91 -12.43 -4.59
C THR A 208 6.76 -11.35 -5.28
N TRP A 209 7.48 -10.53 -4.53
CA TRP A 209 8.35 -9.49 -5.09
C TRP A 209 9.58 -10.09 -5.77
N ALA A 210 10.25 -11.04 -5.14
CA ALA A 210 11.40 -11.73 -5.71
C ALA A 210 11.05 -12.45 -7.03
N ARG A 211 9.84 -13.04 -7.10
CA ARG A 211 9.33 -13.71 -8.31
C ARG A 211 8.71 -12.75 -9.32
N LYS A 212 8.78 -11.45 -9.14
CA LYS A 212 8.17 -10.44 -10.03
C LYS A 212 6.66 -10.67 -10.28
N LEU A 213 5.94 -11.22 -9.31
CA LEU A 213 4.50 -11.35 -9.39
C LEU A 213 3.88 -9.97 -9.18
N ALA A 214 3.26 -9.41 -10.20
CA ALA A 214 2.69 -8.06 -10.13
C ALA A 214 1.48 -8.04 -9.17
N PRO A 215 1.49 -7.21 -8.12
CA PRO A 215 0.47 -7.25 -7.05
C PRO A 215 -0.93 -6.90 -7.54
N GLY A 216 -1.03 -6.05 -8.57
CA GLY A 216 -2.29 -5.62 -9.14
C GLY A 216 -3.02 -6.68 -9.97
N LEU A 217 -2.38 -7.82 -10.31
CA LEU A 217 -3.03 -8.91 -11.04
C LEU A 217 -4.12 -9.62 -10.22
N GLY A 218 -4.14 -9.45 -8.89
CA GLY A 218 -5.20 -9.93 -8.02
C GLY A 218 -6.51 -9.13 -8.14
N HIS A 219 -6.47 -7.93 -8.73
CA HIS A 219 -7.67 -7.14 -8.98
C HIS A 219 -8.32 -7.52 -10.30
N ALA A 220 -9.60 -7.91 -10.26
CA ALA A 220 -10.36 -8.25 -11.47
C ALA A 220 -10.49 -7.03 -12.40
N ARG A 221 -10.74 -5.85 -11.83
CA ARG A 221 -10.83 -4.56 -12.51
C ARG A 221 -10.27 -3.45 -11.63
N PHE A 222 -9.73 -2.41 -12.27
CA PHE A 222 -9.44 -1.14 -11.62
C PHE A 222 -10.57 -0.14 -11.85
N GLY A 223 -10.61 0.95 -11.08
CA GLY A 223 -11.66 1.95 -11.17
C GLY A 223 -11.76 2.57 -12.57
N PHE A 224 -10.63 2.94 -13.18
CA PHE A 224 -10.62 3.56 -14.50
C PHE A 224 -11.19 2.68 -15.62
N GLU A 225 -11.20 1.37 -15.48
CA GLU A 225 -11.81 0.43 -16.44
C GLU A 225 -13.35 0.45 -16.42
N ARG A 226 -13.94 1.19 -15.47
CA ARG A 226 -15.40 1.41 -15.35
C ARG A 226 -15.82 2.82 -15.77
N TRP A 227 -14.87 3.72 -16.08
CA TRP A 227 -15.18 5.08 -16.48
C TRP A 227 -15.80 5.12 -17.88
N ALA A 228 -16.66 6.11 -18.13
CA ALA A 228 -17.29 6.29 -19.42
C ALA A 228 -16.29 6.50 -20.58
N SER A 229 -15.14 7.10 -20.27
CA SER A 229 -14.05 7.32 -21.23
C SER A 229 -13.25 6.07 -21.58
N HIS A 230 -13.43 4.95 -20.86
CA HIS A 230 -12.64 3.72 -21.08
C HIS A 230 -13.08 3.02 -22.38
N ASP A 231 -12.32 3.25 -23.44
CA ASP A 231 -12.63 2.77 -24.78
C ASP A 231 -11.98 1.41 -25.12
N ASP A 232 -12.19 0.94 -26.36
CA ASP A 232 -11.63 -0.33 -26.84
C ASP A 232 -10.10 -0.30 -26.96
N VAL A 233 -9.50 0.87 -27.16
CA VAL A 233 -8.03 1.01 -27.23
C VAL A 233 -7.45 0.82 -25.84
N GLU A 234 -8.01 1.48 -24.82
CA GLU A 234 -7.59 1.34 -23.44
C GLU A 234 -7.83 -0.07 -22.91
N ARG A 235 -8.97 -0.72 -23.26
CA ARG A 235 -9.23 -2.13 -22.92
C ARG A 235 -8.17 -3.08 -23.48
N ARG A 236 -7.75 -2.90 -24.72
CA ARG A 236 -6.68 -3.71 -25.33
C ARG A 236 -5.34 -3.45 -24.66
N ALA A 237 -4.98 -2.18 -24.46
CA ALA A 237 -3.74 -1.80 -23.78
C ALA A 237 -3.66 -2.39 -22.36
N MET A 238 -4.78 -2.40 -21.62
CA MET A 238 -4.84 -2.99 -20.29
C MET A 238 -4.71 -4.52 -20.32
N ALA A 239 -5.31 -5.19 -21.29
CA ALA A 239 -5.16 -6.64 -21.49
C ALA A 239 -3.71 -7.01 -21.80
N GLU A 240 -3.03 -6.25 -22.67
CA GLU A 240 -1.61 -6.41 -23.00
C GLU A 240 -0.71 -6.17 -21.76
N LEU A 241 -1.00 -5.12 -20.98
CA LEU A 241 -0.26 -4.84 -19.74
C LEU A 241 -0.37 -6.01 -18.74
N ARG A 242 -1.58 -6.55 -18.54
CA ARG A 242 -1.79 -7.72 -17.68
C ARG A 242 -1.09 -8.97 -18.24
N ALA A 243 -1.14 -9.22 -19.54
CA ALA A 243 -0.45 -10.34 -20.19
C ALA A 243 1.07 -10.21 -20.03
N SER A 244 1.63 -9.04 -20.30
CA SER A 244 3.06 -8.74 -20.11
C SER A 244 3.47 -8.90 -18.64
N ALA A 245 2.64 -8.48 -17.69
CA ALA A 245 2.93 -8.64 -16.27
C ALA A 245 2.97 -10.11 -15.85
N ARG A 246 2.07 -10.95 -16.38
CA ARG A 246 2.11 -12.40 -16.15
C ARG A 246 3.35 -13.05 -16.77
N ALA A 247 3.73 -12.63 -17.97
CA ALA A 247 4.90 -13.19 -18.68
C ALA A 247 6.23 -12.85 -18.00
N GLN A 248 6.29 -11.77 -17.20
CA GLN A 248 7.48 -11.38 -16.44
C GLN A 248 7.67 -12.17 -15.14
N ALA A 249 6.66 -12.94 -14.72
CA ALA A 249 6.74 -13.74 -13.51
C ALA A 249 7.86 -14.80 -13.60
N LEU A 250 8.72 -14.84 -12.58
CA LEU A 250 9.78 -15.82 -12.48
C LEU A 250 9.25 -17.12 -11.87
N PRO A 251 9.69 -18.29 -12.34
CA PRO A 251 9.23 -19.59 -11.83
C PRO A 251 9.66 -19.82 -10.39
N ALA A 252 10.81 -19.25 -9.98
CA ALA A 252 11.36 -19.37 -8.63
C ALA A 252 11.98 -18.04 -8.17
N GLY A 253 12.23 -17.93 -6.88
CA GLY A 253 12.98 -16.86 -6.22
C GLY A 253 13.91 -17.44 -5.15
N PRO A 254 14.63 -16.62 -4.39
CA PRO A 254 15.39 -17.07 -3.23
C PRO A 254 14.46 -17.69 -2.19
N PRO A 255 14.97 -18.59 -1.33
CA PRO A 255 14.16 -19.16 -0.28
C PRO A 255 13.69 -18.09 0.70
N VAL A 256 12.42 -18.18 1.10
CA VAL A 256 11.81 -17.35 2.11
C VAL A 256 11.42 -18.24 3.29
N PHE A 257 12.11 -18.05 4.40
CA PHE A 257 11.88 -18.76 5.66
C PHE A 257 10.94 -17.92 6.52
N ALA A 258 9.95 -18.57 7.09
CA ALA A 258 9.00 -17.90 7.96
C ALA A 258 8.69 -18.78 9.16
N SER A 259 8.79 -18.25 10.37
CA SER A 259 8.49 -18.99 11.58
C SER A 259 7.61 -18.18 12.53
N ASP A 260 6.91 -18.92 13.39
CA ASP A 260 6.09 -18.39 14.48
C ASP A 260 5.94 -19.48 15.57
N VAL A 261 5.67 -19.08 16.80
CA VAL A 261 5.42 -20.03 17.89
C VAL A 261 4.03 -20.67 17.79
N SER A 262 3.09 -20.00 17.15
CA SER A 262 1.69 -20.42 17.02
C SER A 262 1.46 -21.29 15.77
N PRO A 263 1.09 -22.57 15.92
CA PRO A 263 0.78 -23.43 14.77
C PRO A 263 -0.45 -22.95 13.98
N ASN A 264 -1.39 -22.27 14.64
CA ASN A 264 -2.60 -21.79 14.00
C ASN A 264 -2.30 -20.64 13.00
N VAL A 265 -1.41 -19.72 13.38
CA VAL A 265 -1.02 -18.62 12.45
C VAL A 265 -0.12 -19.13 11.33
N LEU A 266 0.72 -20.17 11.57
CA LEU A 266 1.50 -20.82 10.50
C LEU A 266 0.60 -21.51 9.47
N ALA A 267 -0.47 -22.18 9.92
CA ALA A 267 -1.47 -22.76 9.03
C ALA A 267 -2.18 -21.68 8.19
N LEU A 268 -2.42 -20.50 8.77
CA LEU A 268 -2.96 -19.35 8.04
C LEU A 268 -1.94 -18.79 7.05
N ALA A 269 -0.67 -18.64 7.45
CA ALA A 269 0.41 -18.20 6.57
C ALA A 269 0.57 -19.13 5.36
N GLN A 270 0.48 -20.45 5.57
CA GLN A 270 0.54 -21.43 4.49
C GLN A 270 -0.63 -21.29 3.51
N ARG A 271 -1.85 -21.10 4.00
CA ARG A 271 -3.03 -20.88 3.14
C ARG A 271 -2.90 -19.58 2.33
N ASN A 272 -2.48 -18.51 2.97
CA ASN A 272 -2.25 -17.23 2.32
C ASN A 272 -1.14 -17.31 1.26
N ALA A 273 -0.02 -18.00 1.54
CA ALA A 273 1.07 -18.21 0.59
C ALA A 273 0.60 -18.99 -0.65
N ARG A 274 -0.16 -20.08 -0.47
CA ARG A 274 -0.75 -20.84 -1.57
C ARG A 274 -1.69 -19.98 -2.41
N ALA A 275 -2.55 -19.17 -1.77
CA ALA A 275 -3.44 -18.25 -2.47
C ALA A 275 -2.67 -17.17 -3.25
N ALA A 276 -1.52 -16.73 -2.75
CA ALA A 276 -0.61 -15.81 -3.44
C ALA A 276 0.24 -16.48 -4.54
N GLY A 277 0.16 -17.81 -4.70
CA GLY A 277 0.96 -18.57 -5.69
C GLY A 277 2.46 -18.66 -5.34
N VAL A 278 2.80 -18.61 -4.05
CA VAL A 278 4.19 -18.72 -3.57
C VAL A 278 4.34 -19.81 -2.52
N GLU A 279 5.57 -20.30 -2.39
CA GLU A 279 5.96 -21.25 -1.36
C GLU A 279 6.83 -20.56 -0.31
N LEU A 280 6.58 -20.89 0.96
CA LEU A 280 7.36 -20.46 2.11
C LEU A 280 7.91 -21.70 2.81
N VAL A 281 9.13 -21.60 3.33
CA VAL A 281 9.68 -22.60 4.24
C VAL A 281 9.18 -22.24 5.64
N LEU A 282 8.12 -22.94 6.08
CA LEU A 282 7.45 -22.67 7.35
C LEU A 282 7.98 -23.58 8.46
N GLU A 283 8.33 -23.00 9.59
CA GLU A 283 8.81 -23.71 10.77
C GLU A 283 8.12 -23.20 12.03
N ARG A 284 7.69 -24.09 12.92
CA ARG A 284 7.28 -23.69 14.27
C ARG A 284 8.53 -23.47 15.11
N LYS A 285 8.83 -22.21 15.42
CA LYS A 285 10.07 -21.84 16.11
C LYS A 285 9.89 -20.55 16.90
N ASP A 286 10.49 -20.48 18.07
CA ASP A 286 10.63 -19.23 18.80
C ASP A 286 11.76 -18.39 18.19
N VAL A 287 11.55 -17.09 18.06
CA VAL A 287 12.58 -16.17 17.55
C VAL A 287 13.85 -16.18 18.39
N ARG A 288 13.74 -16.52 19.68
CA ARG A 288 14.90 -16.64 20.60
C ARG A 288 15.82 -17.81 20.26
N ASP A 289 15.29 -18.81 19.53
CA ASP A 289 16.02 -19.98 19.06
C ASP A 289 16.48 -19.85 17.60
N LEU A 290 16.36 -18.65 17.03
CA LEU A 290 16.79 -18.37 15.67
C LEU A 290 18.33 -18.50 15.58
N GLY A 291 18.80 -19.59 15.00
CA GLY A 291 20.21 -19.88 14.80
C GLY A 291 20.70 -19.57 13.39
N THR A 292 22.00 -19.76 13.17
CA THR A 292 22.70 -19.54 11.88
C THR A 292 22.43 -20.63 10.84
N THR A 293 21.28 -21.28 10.85
CA THR A 293 20.95 -22.42 9.98
C THR A 293 20.72 -22.03 8.51
N HIS A 294 20.67 -20.73 8.21
CA HIS A 294 20.46 -20.19 6.87
C HIS A 294 21.73 -19.52 6.35
N PRO A 295 22.00 -19.56 5.03
CA PRO A 295 23.08 -18.76 4.47
C PRO A 295 22.80 -17.26 4.74
N PRO A 296 23.85 -16.43 4.82
CA PRO A 296 23.70 -15.01 5.07
C PRO A 296 22.69 -14.35 4.14
N GLY A 297 21.73 -13.63 4.73
CA GLY A 297 20.60 -13.03 4.02
C GLY A 297 20.01 -11.87 4.81
N PHE A 298 18.70 -11.71 4.70
CA PHE A 298 17.97 -10.66 5.40
C PHE A 298 16.97 -11.26 6.39
N VAL A 299 17.01 -10.79 7.61
CA VAL A 299 15.96 -11.00 8.60
C VAL A 299 15.10 -9.75 8.62
N VAL A 300 13.83 -9.87 8.28
CA VAL A 300 12.88 -8.74 8.27
C VAL A 300 11.66 -9.16 9.08
N THR A 301 11.36 -8.46 10.17
CA THR A 301 10.31 -8.90 11.07
C THR A 301 9.53 -7.75 11.68
N ASN A 302 8.29 -8.05 12.04
CA ASN A 302 7.35 -7.17 12.74
C ASN A 302 6.93 -7.83 14.06
N PRO A 303 7.74 -7.69 15.13
CA PRO A 303 7.40 -8.27 16.42
C PRO A 303 6.11 -7.65 16.98
N PRO A 304 5.41 -8.34 17.92
CA PRO A 304 4.25 -7.76 18.58
C PRO A 304 4.65 -6.53 19.40
N TYR A 305 3.77 -5.51 19.45
CA TYR A 305 3.91 -4.28 20.23
C TYR A 305 2.54 -3.72 20.62
N GLY A 306 2.53 -2.69 21.50
CA GLY A 306 1.32 -2.08 22.05
C GLY A 306 0.74 -2.88 23.23
N GLU A 307 -0.57 -2.77 23.45
CA GLU A 307 -1.28 -3.41 24.57
C GLU A 307 -1.09 -4.94 24.67
N ARG A 308 -0.54 -5.56 23.62
CA ARG A 308 -0.27 -7.00 23.55
C ARG A 308 0.96 -7.45 24.35
N LEU A 309 1.82 -6.53 24.78
CA LEU A 309 3.06 -6.82 25.50
C LEU A 309 3.45 -5.69 26.45
N ASP A 310 2.59 -5.37 27.42
CA ASP A 310 3.03 -4.55 28.54
C ASP A 310 4.14 -5.31 29.30
N GLY A 311 5.41 -4.93 29.04
CA GLY A 311 6.55 -5.29 29.86
C GLY A 311 7.34 -6.54 29.48
N ASP A 312 7.19 -7.15 28.29
CA ASP A 312 7.98 -8.34 27.92
C ASP A 312 9.39 -7.97 27.40
N PHE A 313 10.20 -7.33 28.28
CA PHE A 313 11.63 -7.11 28.04
C PHE A 313 12.37 -8.41 27.74
N ALA A 314 11.91 -9.55 28.27
CA ALA A 314 12.54 -10.86 28.06
C ALA A 314 12.46 -11.31 26.60
N LEU A 315 11.37 -10.99 25.90
CA LEU A 315 11.26 -11.25 24.46
C LEU A 315 12.28 -10.44 23.65
N TYR A 316 12.32 -9.13 23.87
CA TYR A 316 13.25 -8.26 23.13
C TYR A 316 14.72 -8.54 23.45
N ASP A 317 15.06 -8.88 24.70
CA ASP A 317 16.41 -9.31 25.05
C ASP A 317 16.77 -10.65 24.40
N GLY A 318 15.83 -11.60 24.35
CA GLY A 318 16.01 -12.87 23.65
C GLY A 318 16.19 -12.69 22.15
N MET A 319 15.36 -11.87 21.51
CA MET A 319 15.50 -11.49 20.10
C MET A 319 16.87 -10.87 19.82
N ALA A 320 17.28 -9.90 20.63
CA ALA A 320 18.56 -9.23 20.45
C ALA A 320 19.76 -10.20 20.58
N ARG A 321 19.69 -11.17 21.51
CA ARG A 321 20.71 -12.23 21.62
C ARG A 321 20.75 -13.11 20.37
N ALA A 322 19.59 -13.56 19.89
CA ALA A 322 19.50 -14.37 18.69
C ALA A 322 20.02 -13.62 17.46
N PHE A 323 19.61 -12.37 17.27
CA PHE A 323 20.01 -11.58 16.09
C PHE A 323 21.52 -11.27 16.07
N LYS A 324 22.15 -11.04 17.22
CA LYS A 324 23.61 -10.79 17.31
C LYS A 324 24.46 -11.99 16.87
N LEU A 325 23.90 -13.18 16.84
CA LEU A 325 24.59 -14.40 16.39
C LEU A 325 24.48 -14.61 14.86
N LEU A 326 23.70 -13.80 14.16
CA LEU A 326 23.45 -13.94 12.72
C LEU A 326 24.53 -13.23 11.89
N HIS A 327 25.79 -13.63 12.03
CA HIS A 327 26.92 -13.03 11.32
C HIS A 327 26.68 -13.02 9.79
N GLY A 328 26.99 -11.92 9.14
CA GLY A 328 26.80 -11.70 7.71
C GLY A 328 25.35 -11.37 7.29
N HIS A 329 24.39 -11.37 8.23
CA HIS A 329 23.00 -11.01 7.93
C HIS A 329 22.74 -9.51 8.09
N THR A 330 21.73 -9.02 7.37
CA THR A 330 21.09 -7.73 7.63
C THR A 330 19.79 -7.99 8.39
N VAL A 331 19.62 -7.36 9.53
CA VAL A 331 18.43 -7.50 10.40
C VAL A 331 17.64 -6.20 10.37
N ALA A 332 16.39 -6.24 9.90
CA ALA A 332 15.45 -5.13 9.85
C ALA A 332 14.23 -5.43 10.72
N ILE A 333 13.93 -4.55 11.67
CA ILE A 333 12.87 -4.75 12.66
C ILE A 333 11.93 -3.55 12.65
N LEU A 334 10.63 -3.79 12.46
CA LEU A 334 9.62 -2.75 12.68
C LEU A 334 9.33 -2.68 14.18
N ALA A 335 9.95 -1.72 14.85
CA ALA A 335 9.86 -1.54 16.30
C ALA A 335 8.74 -0.55 16.67
N GLY A 336 7.72 -1.01 17.38
CA GLY A 336 6.67 -0.15 17.96
C GLY A 336 7.04 0.42 19.32
N THR A 337 8.19 0.00 19.89
CA THR A 337 8.74 0.49 21.15
C THR A 337 10.27 0.60 21.04
N PRO A 338 10.95 1.39 21.87
CA PRO A 338 12.40 1.46 21.91
C PRO A 338 13.07 0.23 22.53
N ALA A 339 12.33 -0.73 23.03
CA ALA A 339 12.85 -1.88 23.79
C ALA A 339 13.88 -2.71 23.00
N ILE A 340 13.62 -2.99 21.71
CA ILE A 340 14.56 -3.74 20.88
C ILE A 340 15.85 -2.96 20.61
N GLU A 341 15.80 -1.64 20.41
CA GLU A 341 16.98 -0.81 20.24
C GLU A 341 17.84 -0.81 21.51
N THR A 342 17.20 -0.75 22.68
CA THR A 342 17.86 -0.86 23.98
C THR A 342 18.52 -2.22 24.16
N ALA A 343 17.82 -3.32 23.81
CA ALA A 343 18.33 -4.69 23.93
C ALA A 343 19.49 -4.97 22.94
N MET A 344 19.46 -4.39 21.75
CA MET A 344 20.55 -4.49 20.79
C MET A 344 21.86 -3.84 21.28
N ARG A 345 21.78 -2.87 22.19
CA ARG A 345 22.96 -2.16 22.78
C ARG A 345 23.91 -1.58 21.73
N ARG A 346 23.40 -1.28 20.56
CA ARG A 346 24.11 -0.58 19.49
C ARG A 346 23.12 0.28 18.70
N ARG A 347 23.65 1.35 18.08
CA ARG A 347 22.82 2.19 17.20
C ARG A 347 22.52 1.43 15.91
N PRO A 348 21.30 1.56 15.36
CA PRO A 348 21.00 1.01 14.04
C PRO A 348 21.84 1.74 12.97
N ASP A 349 22.25 1.00 11.93
CA ASP A 349 22.98 1.57 10.81
C ASP A 349 22.09 2.50 9.98
N ARG A 350 20.80 2.16 9.88
CA ARG A 350 19.77 2.98 9.24
C ARG A 350 18.46 2.87 10.01
N TYR A 351 17.64 3.90 9.95
CA TYR A 351 16.29 3.86 10.51
C TYR A 351 15.32 4.78 9.75
N TRP A 352 14.03 4.46 9.83
CA TRP A 352 12.91 5.26 9.30
C TRP A 352 11.79 5.31 10.31
N GLN A 353 11.14 6.46 10.42
CA GLN A 353 9.91 6.59 11.20
C GLN A 353 8.73 6.22 10.33
N LEU A 354 8.01 5.18 10.70
CA LEU A 354 6.86 4.62 10.00
C LEU A 354 5.63 4.60 10.89
N TYR A 355 4.49 4.30 10.30
CA TYR A 355 3.23 4.19 11.03
C TYR A 355 2.48 2.92 10.63
N ASN A 356 2.13 2.08 11.61
CA ASN A 356 1.24 0.95 11.41
C ASN A 356 -0.15 1.29 11.96
N GLY A 357 -1.05 1.75 11.09
CA GLY A 357 -2.29 2.39 11.52
C GLY A 357 -2.00 3.66 12.34
N PRO A 358 -2.56 3.79 13.55
CA PRO A 358 -2.28 4.92 14.44
C PRO A 358 -0.94 4.80 15.19
N ILE A 359 -0.32 3.62 15.19
CA ILE A 359 0.86 3.34 16.01
C ILE A 359 2.11 3.85 15.30
N GLU A 360 2.85 4.72 15.99
CA GLU A 360 4.17 5.17 15.55
C GLU A 360 5.20 4.05 15.75
N CYS A 361 5.96 3.74 14.71
CA CYS A 361 6.97 2.69 14.70
C CYS A 361 8.28 3.22 14.13
N ARG A 362 9.38 2.55 14.46
CA ARG A 362 10.67 2.76 13.78
C ARG A 362 11.07 1.46 13.07
N LEU A 363 11.34 1.55 11.77
CA LEU A 363 12.08 0.50 11.09
C LEU A 363 13.56 0.74 11.38
N VAL A 364 14.18 -0.18 12.10
CA VAL A 364 15.62 -0.13 12.43
C VAL A 364 16.35 -1.25 11.70
N VAL A 365 17.51 -0.93 11.13
CA VAL A 365 18.30 -1.87 10.33
C VAL A 365 19.72 -1.97 10.88
N TYR A 366 20.17 -3.21 11.06
CA TYR A 366 21.49 -3.58 11.58
C TYR A 366 22.18 -4.53 10.60
N SER A 367 23.44 -4.26 10.26
CA SER A 367 24.33 -5.23 9.62
C SER A 367 25.07 -6.00 10.71
N ILE A 368 24.94 -7.31 10.77
CA ILE A 368 25.56 -8.15 11.78
C ILE A 368 26.90 -8.67 11.24
N GLU A 369 27.99 -8.15 11.78
CA GLU A 369 29.37 -8.50 11.39
C GLU A 369 29.83 -9.83 12.00
#